data_76ef180d4feea3ab601becb72599c0cc
#
_entry.id   76ef180d4feea3ab601becb72599c0cc
#
_cell.length_a   1.000
_cell.length_b   1.000
_cell.length_c   1.000
_cell.angle_alpha   90.00
_cell.angle_beta   90.00
_cell.angle_gamma   90.00
#
_symmetry.space_group_name_H-M   'P 1'
#
loop_
_entity.id
_entity.type
_entity.pdbx_description
1 polymer ?
#
loop_
_entity_poly.entity_id
_entity_poly.type
_entity_poly.pdbx_seq_one_letter_code
_entity_poly.pdbx_strand_id
1 'polypeptide(L)'
;MKKRFLGVLLSVAMVAAVLAGCGSSGTKETAAPAGSETEAASEAASGETEAAGNTGDVITVGFSQVGAESDWRTANSESMKSTFSTENGYNLIFDDAQQKQENQIAAIRNFIQQEVDYIVLAPVTESGWDTVLQEAKDAEIPVIIVDRMVNVSDDSLYTAWVG
;
A
#
# COMPACT_ATOMS: atom_id res chain seq x y z
N MET A 1 -8.97 24.44 -11.58
CA MET A 1 -7.90 24.87 -12.51
C MET A 1 -6.61 24.18 -12.09
N LYS A 2 -6.27 23.09 -12.77
CA LYS A 2 -5.08 22.27 -12.42
C LYS A 2 -3.81 22.96 -12.91
N LYS A 3 -2.96 23.41 -12.00
CA LYS A 3 -1.65 23.96 -12.32
C LYS A 3 -0.64 22.83 -12.47
N ARG A 4 -0.29 22.49 -13.70
CA ARG A 4 0.78 21.57 -14.04
C ARG A 4 2.13 22.22 -13.76
N PHE A 5 2.88 21.75 -12.78
CA PHE A 5 4.28 22.11 -12.59
C PHE A 5 5.17 21.18 -13.41
N LEU A 6 5.78 21.75 -14.43
CA LEU A 6 6.78 21.15 -15.27
C LEU A 6 8.15 21.30 -14.56
N GLY A 7 8.65 20.25 -13.93
CA GLY A 7 9.93 20.23 -13.21
C GLY A 7 11.01 19.48 -13.97
N VAL A 8 12.09 20.18 -14.20
CA VAL A 8 13.28 19.94 -15.02
C VAL A 8 14.09 18.74 -14.55
N LEU A 9 14.46 17.88 -15.52
CA LEU A 9 15.49 16.83 -15.43
C LEU A 9 16.87 17.41 -15.13
N LEU A 10 17.55 16.89 -14.13
CA LEU A 10 18.99 17.03 -14.00
C LEU A 10 19.64 15.66 -13.78
N SER A 11 20.23 15.14 -14.84
CA SER A 11 21.05 13.95 -14.87
C SER A 11 22.45 14.25 -14.32
N VAL A 12 22.93 13.47 -13.36
CA VAL A 12 24.36 13.40 -13.00
C VAL A 12 24.81 11.95 -13.04
N ALA A 13 25.66 11.66 -14.00
CA ALA A 13 26.44 10.44 -14.12
C ALA A 13 27.75 10.57 -13.32
N MET A 14 28.16 9.54 -12.56
CA MET A 14 29.55 9.31 -12.13
C MET A 14 29.74 7.83 -11.83
N VAL A 15 30.37 7.10 -12.72
CA VAL A 15 31.77 6.67 -12.90
C VAL A 15 32.32 5.75 -11.79
N ALA A 16 32.68 4.57 -12.27
CA ALA A 16 33.27 3.41 -11.60
C ALA A 16 34.65 3.65 -10.97
N ALA A 17 34.96 2.84 -9.95
CA ALA A 17 36.35 2.49 -9.64
C ALA A 17 36.42 1.04 -9.16
N VAL A 18 37.18 0.26 -9.91
CA VAL A 18 37.62 -1.13 -9.69
C VAL A 18 38.82 -1.09 -8.76
N LEU A 19 38.90 -1.97 -7.78
CA LEU A 19 40.18 -2.42 -7.22
C LEU A 19 40.13 -3.90 -6.84
N ALA A 20 40.93 -4.64 -7.56
CA ALA A 20 41.28 -6.02 -7.35
C ALA A 20 42.28 -6.15 -6.19
N GLY A 21 42.16 -7.21 -5.39
CA GLY A 21 43.13 -7.60 -4.36
C GLY A 21 43.11 -9.10 -4.16
N CYS A 22 44.05 -9.78 -4.80
CA CYS A 22 44.42 -11.18 -4.58
C CYS A 22 45.18 -11.36 -3.26
N GLY A 23 44.95 -12.48 -2.55
CA GLY A 23 45.78 -12.90 -1.44
C GLY A 23 45.44 -14.31 -0.98
N SER A 24 46.31 -15.20 -1.25
CA SER A 24 46.46 -16.65 -1.30
C SER A 24 46.53 -17.37 0.07
N SER A 25 46.11 -18.63 0.00
CA SER A 25 46.62 -19.90 0.61
C SER A 25 46.25 -20.30 2.06
N GLY A 26 45.80 -21.55 2.17
CA GLY A 26 46.02 -22.41 3.32
C GLY A 26 44.95 -23.46 3.63
N THR A 27 44.91 -24.52 2.88
CA THR A 27 44.79 -25.99 3.11
C THR A 27 44.10 -26.54 4.37
N LYS A 28 43.20 -27.50 4.10
CA LYS A 28 42.87 -28.89 4.60
C LYS A 28 41.57 -29.02 5.38
N GLU A 29 40.64 -29.69 4.74
CA GLU A 29 40.17 -31.13 4.87
C GLU A 29 39.35 -31.42 6.14
N THR A 30 38.05 -31.75 5.99
CA THR A 30 37.48 -33.10 6.15
C THR A 30 35.95 -33.06 6.30
N ALA A 31 35.26 -33.80 5.40
CA ALA A 31 34.00 -34.52 5.54
C ALA A 31 32.69 -33.79 5.83
N ALA A 32 31.78 -33.91 4.87
CA ALA A 32 30.33 -33.83 4.95
C ALA A 32 29.69 -34.93 5.83
N PRO A 33 28.37 -34.88 6.22
CA PRO A 33 27.28 -34.81 5.23
C PRO A 33 26.02 -33.99 5.59
N ALA A 34 25.30 -33.65 4.53
CA ALA A 34 23.84 -33.58 4.35
C ALA A 34 22.97 -32.84 5.39
N GLY A 35 22.42 -31.72 4.95
CA GLY A 35 21.23 -31.09 5.48
C GLY A 35 20.68 -30.16 4.41
N SER A 36 19.62 -30.61 3.72
CA SER A 36 18.86 -29.85 2.72
C SER A 36 18.11 -28.72 3.40
N GLU A 37 18.50 -27.50 3.18
CA GLU A 37 17.65 -26.33 3.47
C GLU A 37 17.30 -25.67 2.15
N THR A 38 16.02 -25.78 1.83
CA THR A 38 15.40 -25.10 0.69
C THR A 38 15.10 -23.66 1.11
N GLU A 39 15.92 -22.73 0.69
CA GLU A 39 15.57 -21.31 0.72
C GLU A 39 14.52 -21.04 -0.37
N ALA A 40 13.29 -20.80 0.05
CA ALA A 40 12.27 -20.23 -0.79
C ALA A 40 12.49 -18.72 -0.86
N ALA A 41 13.15 -18.25 -1.90
CA ALA A 41 13.15 -16.84 -2.26
C ALA A 41 11.74 -16.47 -2.71
N SER A 42 11.06 -15.63 -1.91
CA SER A 42 9.83 -14.98 -2.30
C SER A 42 10.18 -13.79 -3.20
N GLU A 43 10.15 -13.98 -4.50
CA GLU A 43 10.13 -12.89 -5.46
C GLU A 43 8.76 -12.21 -5.41
N ALA A 44 8.75 -10.97 -4.93
CA ALA A 44 7.62 -10.07 -5.08
C ALA A 44 7.50 -9.72 -6.56
N ALA A 45 6.59 -10.40 -7.26
CA ALA A 45 6.22 -10.02 -8.61
C ALA A 45 5.39 -8.73 -8.56
N SER A 46 6.03 -7.62 -8.89
CA SER A 46 5.35 -6.39 -9.30
C SER A 46 4.66 -6.66 -10.64
N GLY A 47 3.39 -7.01 -10.58
CA GLY A 47 2.54 -7.13 -11.76
C GLY A 47 2.01 -5.76 -12.13
N GLU A 48 2.64 -5.08 -13.07
CA GLU A 48 1.98 -4.01 -13.84
C GLU A 48 0.87 -4.65 -14.66
N THR A 49 -0.37 -4.43 -14.25
CA THR A 49 -1.52 -4.73 -15.08
C THR A 49 -1.88 -3.47 -15.85
N GLU A 50 -1.48 -3.41 -17.13
CA GLU A 50 -2.00 -2.41 -18.06
C GLU A 50 -3.52 -2.59 -18.19
N ALA A 51 -4.26 -1.59 -17.72
CA ALA A 51 -5.70 -1.53 -17.87
C ALA A 51 -6.06 -1.20 -19.32
N ALA A 52 -6.73 -2.12 -19.97
CA ALA A 52 -7.35 -1.91 -21.28
C ALA A 52 -8.49 -0.89 -21.17
N GLY A 53 -8.43 0.12 -22.00
CA GLY A 53 -9.22 1.32 -22.10
C GLY A 53 -10.72 1.24 -21.85
N ASN A 54 -11.13 2.07 -20.90
CA ASN A 54 -12.43 2.68 -20.91
C ASN A 54 -12.21 4.19 -20.79
N THR A 55 -12.73 5.01 -21.72
CA THR A 55 -12.53 6.46 -21.79
C THR A 55 -13.48 7.23 -20.87
N GLY A 56 -13.76 6.69 -19.68
CA GLY A 56 -14.28 7.41 -18.54
C GLY A 56 -13.20 7.45 -17.47
N ASP A 57 -13.09 8.53 -16.72
CA ASP A 57 -12.13 8.63 -15.64
C ASP A 57 -12.34 7.45 -14.67
N VAL A 58 -11.37 6.54 -14.59
CA VAL A 58 -11.39 5.40 -13.66
C VAL A 58 -11.19 5.94 -12.26
N ILE A 59 -12.12 5.66 -11.36
CA ILE A 59 -12.03 6.10 -9.96
C ILE A 59 -11.11 5.12 -9.20
N THR A 60 -10.04 5.65 -8.63
CA THR A 60 -9.11 4.87 -7.81
C THR A 60 -9.49 4.96 -6.34
N VAL A 61 -9.71 3.79 -5.72
CA VAL A 61 -10.09 3.66 -4.30
C VAL A 61 -8.99 2.92 -3.55
N GLY A 62 -8.42 3.56 -2.52
CA GLY A 62 -7.55 2.89 -1.56
C GLY A 62 -8.38 2.31 -0.42
N PHE A 63 -8.35 1.00 -0.18
CA PHE A 63 -9.06 0.37 0.92
C PHE A 63 -8.09 -0.33 1.87
N SER A 64 -8.03 0.15 3.12
CA SER A 64 -7.28 -0.51 4.19
C SER A 64 -8.23 -1.28 5.11
N GLN A 65 -8.15 -2.62 5.03
CA GLN A 65 -8.90 -3.57 5.84
C GLN A 65 -8.16 -3.89 7.14
N VAL A 66 -8.89 -4.19 8.22
CA VAL A 66 -8.30 -4.65 9.49
C VAL A 66 -7.42 -5.88 9.31
N GLY A 67 -7.94 -6.88 8.59
CA GLY A 67 -7.32 -8.18 8.39
C GLY A 67 -8.32 -9.19 7.85
N ALA A 68 -7.95 -10.46 7.88
CA ALA A 68 -8.79 -11.59 7.47
C ALA A 68 -9.10 -12.54 8.66
N GLU A 69 -9.23 -11.97 9.86
CA GLU A 69 -9.37 -12.71 11.12
C GLU A 69 -10.74 -13.39 11.34
N SER A 70 -11.69 -13.15 10.44
CA SER A 70 -13.03 -13.75 10.51
C SER A 70 -13.66 -13.94 9.14
N ASP A 71 -14.65 -14.83 9.05
CA ASP A 71 -15.42 -15.04 7.82
C ASP A 71 -16.11 -13.76 7.35
N TRP A 72 -16.58 -12.94 8.31
CA TRP A 72 -17.17 -11.64 8.00
C TRP A 72 -16.17 -10.70 7.32
N ARG A 73 -14.93 -10.63 7.84
CA ARG A 73 -13.86 -9.81 7.24
C ARG A 73 -13.50 -10.26 5.85
N THR A 74 -13.42 -11.58 5.66
CA THR A 74 -13.17 -12.17 4.35
C THR A 74 -14.28 -11.82 3.37
N ALA A 75 -15.53 -12.01 3.75
CA ALA A 75 -16.69 -11.67 2.93
C ALA A 75 -16.77 -10.17 2.61
N ASN A 76 -16.47 -9.30 3.59
CA ASN A 76 -16.39 -7.85 3.37
C ASN A 76 -15.30 -7.49 2.36
N SER A 77 -14.10 -8.08 2.49
CA SER A 77 -13.01 -7.86 1.54
C SER A 77 -13.35 -8.30 0.12
N GLU A 78 -14.01 -9.45 -0.04
CA GLU A 78 -14.48 -9.95 -1.33
C GLU A 78 -15.56 -9.04 -1.93
N SER A 79 -16.50 -8.56 -1.11
CA SER A 79 -17.52 -7.59 -1.52
C SER A 79 -16.88 -6.30 -2.03
N MET A 80 -15.91 -5.75 -1.31
CA MET A 80 -15.20 -4.53 -1.71
C MET A 80 -14.45 -4.74 -3.03
N LYS A 81 -13.71 -5.85 -3.18
CA LYS A 81 -13.00 -6.18 -4.43
C LYS A 81 -13.94 -6.38 -5.62
N SER A 82 -15.09 -6.99 -5.39
CA SER A 82 -16.11 -7.16 -6.44
C SER A 82 -16.78 -5.84 -6.83
N THR A 83 -17.11 -5.00 -5.85
CA THR A 83 -17.78 -3.72 -6.09
C THR A 83 -16.87 -2.73 -6.78
N PHE A 84 -15.64 -2.57 -6.29
CA PHE A 84 -14.65 -1.65 -6.84
C PHE A 84 -13.73 -2.32 -7.87
N SER A 85 -14.32 -3.14 -8.74
CA SER A 85 -13.59 -3.79 -9.82
C SER A 85 -13.44 -2.89 -11.05
N THR A 86 -12.47 -3.20 -11.90
CA THR A 86 -12.28 -2.51 -13.19
C THR A 86 -13.48 -2.63 -14.13
N GLU A 87 -14.24 -3.73 -14.05
CA GLU A 87 -15.47 -3.92 -14.79
C GLU A 87 -16.56 -2.91 -14.42
N ASN A 88 -16.54 -2.43 -13.18
CA ASN A 88 -17.45 -1.40 -12.66
C ASN A 88 -16.86 0.03 -12.79
N GLY A 89 -15.71 0.21 -13.43
CA GLY A 89 -15.09 1.51 -13.65
C GLY A 89 -14.21 1.99 -12.48
N TYR A 90 -13.78 1.08 -11.61
CA TYR A 90 -12.92 1.39 -10.46
C TYR A 90 -11.55 0.73 -10.59
N ASN A 91 -10.58 1.31 -9.88
CA ASN A 91 -9.29 0.71 -9.60
C ASN A 91 -9.12 0.61 -8.09
N LEU A 92 -9.19 -0.60 -7.53
CA LEU A 92 -9.07 -0.81 -6.09
C LEU A 92 -7.63 -1.13 -5.71
N ILE A 93 -7.04 -0.30 -4.86
CA ILE A 93 -5.78 -0.59 -4.16
C ILE A 93 -6.13 -1.12 -2.77
N PHE A 94 -6.03 -2.44 -2.61
CA PHE A 94 -6.40 -3.14 -1.38
C PHE A 94 -5.17 -3.37 -0.49
N ASP A 95 -5.31 -3.04 0.80
CA ASP A 95 -4.31 -3.31 1.83
C ASP A 95 -4.92 -4.12 2.97
N ASP A 96 -4.23 -5.19 3.38
CA ASP A 96 -4.55 -5.98 4.58
C ASP A 96 -3.60 -5.58 5.71
N ALA A 97 -4.11 -4.90 6.69
CA ALA A 97 -3.31 -4.37 7.79
C ALA A 97 -2.82 -5.41 8.79
N GLN A 98 -3.26 -6.68 8.69
CA GLN A 98 -2.87 -7.75 9.60
C GLN A 98 -3.09 -7.38 11.08
N GLN A 99 -4.20 -6.71 11.37
CA GLN A 99 -4.61 -6.22 12.68
C GLN A 99 -3.62 -5.22 13.33
N LYS A 100 -2.85 -4.49 12.51
CA LYS A 100 -1.86 -3.51 12.98
C LYS A 100 -2.21 -2.11 12.49
N GLN A 101 -2.38 -1.19 13.43
CA GLN A 101 -2.68 0.20 13.10
C GLN A 101 -1.55 0.86 12.32
N GLU A 102 -0.29 0.56 12.65
CA GLU A 102 0.85 1.09 11.92
C GLU A 102 0.86 0.73 10.44
N ASN A 103 0.36 -0.47 10.08
CA ASN A 103 0.21 -0.87 8.69
C ASN A 103 -0.88 -0.03 7.99
N GLN A 104 -2.02 0.22 8.65
CA GLN A 104 -3.07 1.08 8.10
C GLN A 104 -2.60 2.52 7.90
N ILE A 105 -1.84 3.07 8.86
CA ILE A 105 -1.25 4.40 8.73
C ILE A 105 -0.28 4.45 7.54
N ALA A 106 0.54 3.42 7.35
CA ALA A 106 1.43 3.32 6.22
C ALA A 106 0.66 3.19 4.89
N ALA A 107 -0.41 2.38 4.86
CA ALA A 107 -1.29 2.21 3.70
C ALA A 107 -1.96 3.54 3.31
N ILE A 108 -2.52 4.29 4.26
CA ILE A 108 -3.14 5.59 3.99
C ILE A 108 -2.12 6.56 3.37
N ARG A 109 -0.90 6.64 3.92
CA ARG A 109 0.16 7.47 3.34
C ARG A 109 0.56 7.04 1.93
N ASN A 110 0.57 5.73 1.66
CA ASN A 110 0.80 5.19 0.32
C ASN A 110 -0.34 5.56 -0.64
N PHE A 111 -1.60 5.50 -0.20
CA PHE A 111 -2.75 5.95 -0.99
C PHE A 111 -2.67 7.44 -1.32
N ILE A 112 -2.27 8.27 -0.34
CA ILE A 112 -2.04 9.72 -0.54
C ILE A 112 -0.94 9.95 -1.60
N GLN A 113 0.18 9.22 -1.53
CA GLN A 113 1.26 9.33 -2.51
C GLN A 113 0.86 8.89 -3.92
N GLN A 114 -0.09 7.96 -4.03
CA GLN A 114 -0.67 7.50 -5.30
C GLN A 114 -1.80 8.38 -5.80
N GLU A 115 -2.16 9.45 -5.04
CA GLU A 115 -3.22 10.39 -5.40
C GLU A 115 -4.56 9.69 -5.70
N VAL A 116 -4.95 8.71 -4.85
CA VAL A 116 -6.23 8.01 -5.01
C VAL A 116 -7.40 9.00 -4.89
N ASP A 117 -8.53 8.69 -5.53
CA ASP A 117 -9.70 9.56 -5.48
C ASP A 117 -10.47 9.45 -4.15
N TYR A 118 -10.43 8.27 -3.51
CA TYR A 118 -11.08 8.00 -2.21
C TYR A 118 -10.25 7.05 -1.37
N ILE A 119 -10.29 7.24 -0.06
CA ILE A 119 -9.75 6.28 0.91
C ILE A 119 -10.92 5.69 1.69
N VAL A 120 -10.96 4.35 1.80
CA VAL A 120 -11.87 3.62 2.67
C VAL A 120 -11.04 2.96 3.78
N LEU A 121 -11.42 3.19 5.02
CA LEU A 121 -10.72 2.69 6.19
C LEU A 121 -11.66 1.87 7.08
N ALA A 122 -11.35 0.59 7.27
CA ALA A 122 -11.91 -0.22 8.35
C ALA A 122 -10.91 -0.20 9.52
N PRO A 123 -11.08 0.64 10.56
CA PRO A 123 -10.01 0.91 11.51
C PRO A 123 -9.76 -0.25 12.49
N VAL A 124 -8.50 -0.58 12.75
CA VAL A 124 -8.09 -1.57 13.76
C VAL A 124 -8.40 -1.07 15.17
N THR A 125 -8.19 0.20 15.43
CA THR A 125 -8.41 0.89 16.71
C THR A 125 -9.34 2.08 16.54
N GLU A 126 -9.89 2.60 17.64
CA GLU A 126 -10.73 3.80 17.61
C GLU A 126 -9.90 5.09 17.60
N SER A 127 -8.71 5.09 18.18
CA SER A 127 -7.90 6.30 18.39
C SER A 127 -6.58 6.27 17.65
N GLY A 128 -5.95 7.46 17.49
CA GLY A 128 -4.63 7.63 16.88
C GLY A 128 -4.67 7.92 15.39
N TRP A 129 -5.79 8.41 14.89
CA TRP A 129 -6.02 8.67 13.48
C TRP A 129 -5.84 10.13 13.06
N ASP A 130 -5.90 11.08 14.02
CA ASP A 130 -5.90 12.52 13.76
C ASP A 130 -4.83 12.95 12.74
N THR A 131 -3.59 12.51 12.94
CA THR A 131 -2.48 12.92 12.09
C THR A 131 -2.62 12.44 10.65
N VAL A 132 -2.87 11.14 10.46
CA VAL A 132 -2.92 10.57 9.10
C VAL A 132 -4.19 10.97 8.35
N LEU A 133 -5.30 11.17 9.06
CA LEU A 133 -6.52 11.70 8.45
C LEU A 133 -6.38 13.18 8.11
N GLN A 134 -5.61 13.96 8.90
CA GLN A 134 -5.25 15.32 8.52
C GLN A 134 -4.37 15.34 7.26
N GLU A 135 -3.40 14.42 7.15
CA GLU A 135 -2.58 14.26 5.94
C GLU A 135 -3.45 13.98 4.70
N ALA A 136 -4.46 13.11 4.82
CA ALA A 136 -5.40 12.83 3.73
C ALA A 136 -6.27 14.05 3.38
N LYS A 137 -6.75 14.77 4.39
CA LYS A 137 -7.53 16.01 4.21
C LYS A 137 -6.72 17.11 3.53
N ASP A 138 -5.45 17.28 3.91
CA ASP A 138 -4.55 18.27 3.31
C ASP A 138 -4.22 17.92 1.84
N ALA A 139 -4.27 16.64 1.50
CA ALA A 139 -4.17 16.13 0.14
C ALA A 139 -5.49 16.21 -0.65
N GLU A 140 -6.57 16.72 -0.03
CA GLU A 140 -7.92 16.82 -0.60
C GLU A 140 -8.52 15.44 -0.99
N ILE A 141 -8.10 14.36 -0.31
CA ILE A 141 -8.60 13.00 -0.54
C ILE A 141 -9.67 12.69 0.53
N PRO A 142 -10.93 12.48 0.13
CA PRO A 142 -12.01 12.15 1.06
C PRO A 142 -11.81 10.76 1.66
N VAL A 143 -12.02 10.65 2.98
CA VAL A 143 -11.93 9.40 3.72
C VAL A 143 -13.33 8.95 4.16
N ILE A 144 -13.64 7.68 3.91
CA ILE A 144 -14.86 7.01 4.35
C ILE A 144 -14.46 5.96 5.39
N ILE A 145 -15.01 6.08 6.58
CA ILE A 145 -14.82 5.11 7.66
C ILE A 145 -15.90 4.03 7.54
N VAL A 146 -15.51 2.77 7.66
CA VAL A 146 -16.45 1.64 7.60
C VAL A 146 -16.31 0.72 8.83
N ASP A 147 -17.38 0.03 9.19
CA ASP A 147 -17.46 -0.88 10.34
C ASP A 147 -17.35 -0.12 11.67
N ARG A 148 -16.15 0.07 12.19
CA ARG A 148 -15.91 0.76 13.47
C ARG A 148 -15.73 2.25 13.28
N MET A 149 -16.26 3.02 14.24
CA MET A 149 -16.04 4.46 14.31
C MET A 149 -14.61 4.77 14.76
N VAL A 150 -14.09 5.91 14.34
CA VAL A 150 -12.86 6.50 14.86
C VAL A 150 -13.18 7.57 15.90
N ASN A 151 -12.30 7.73 16.90
CA ASN A 151 -12.35 8.82 17.86
C ASN A 151 -11.25 9.83 17.51
N VAL A 152 -11.65 10.92 16.87
CA VAL A 152 -10.78 12.00 16.42
C VAL A 152 -11.18 13.32 17.05
N SER A 153 -10.27 14.28 17.04
CA SER A 153 -10.50 15.61 17.62
C SER A 153 -11.37 16.53 16.75
N ASP A 154 -11.48 16.23 15.45
CA ASP A 154 -12.25 16.99 14.46
C ASP A 154 -12.95 16.02 13.49
N ASP A 155 -14.28 16.00 13.54
CA ASP A 155 -15.11 15.14 12.69
C ASP A 155 -15.01 15.47 11.20
N SER A 156 -14.46 16.65 10.85
CA SER A 156 -14.21 17.01 9.45
C SER A 156 -12.99 16.30 8.83
N LEU A 157 -12.30 15.44 9.59
CA LEU A 157 -11.19 14.62 9.11
C LEU A 157 -11.64 13.42 8.26
N TYR A 158 -12.92 13.09 8.29
CA TYR A 158 -13.51 12.07 7.41
C TYR A 158 -14.83 12.57 6.82
N THR A 159 -15.21 12.03 5.67
CA THR A 159 -16.38 12.49 4.91
C THR A 159 -17.66 11.80 5.39
N ALA A 160 -17.57 10.52 5.71
CA ALA A 160 -18.72 9.70 6.13
C ALA A 160 -18.27 8.49 6.96
N TRP A 161 -19.21 7.98 7.75
CA TRP A 161 -19.08 6.69 8.41
C TRP A 161 -20.26 5.79 8.03
N VAL A 162 -19.96 4.50 7.79
CA VAL A 162 -20.91 3.44 7.44
C VAL A 162 -20.64 2.24 8.33
N GLY A 163 -21.56 1.92 9.23
CA GLY A 163 -21.45 0.79 10.16
C GLY A 163 -22.80 0.27 10.59
#